data_b4cd1103b7c79991ec464cfc88fbad97
#
_entry.id   b4cd1103b7c79991ec464cfc88fbad97
#
_cell.length_a   1.000
_cell.length_b   1.000
_cell.length_c   1.000
_cell.angle_alpha   90.00
_cell.angle_beta   90.00
_cell.angle_gamma   90.00
#
_symmetry.space_group_name_H-M   'P 1'
#
loop_
_entity.id
_entity.type
_entity.pdbx_description
1 polymer ?
#
loop_
_entity_poly.entity_id
_entity_poly.type
_entity_poly.pdbx_seq_one_letter_code
_entity_poly.pdbx_strand_id
1 'polypeptide(L)'
;MGDPPPSQAGAAGAGVDLRATEVSLQKIAVWASVSLIAGTAGMLPLDAFDGTGTSTRQIDLPTWMEDPAGDGYGYGDWAYQVLASEMLRGNAVGIIAARGPRGLPTQIVMQHPDEIGVRRDPTTGEVEWRVAGTQIPTSDIWHQRAYPMPGRIQGLSPIGHHAATIGLGLNVLRFGNQFFEDGGHPTAILKTTASLNETAARVAKTRFLAAVSGRREPVVLGGDWEYQAIQIAPEESQFLETHKLTSIECCRIFGPGLAEVLGYETGGALTYQNIQERNIQLLIYALDPWLVRLERALSAMLPRGQYVRINRGALLRTDILTRYRAYQLAIRNRIQAPSEARELEDLPPLTPEQQAEFDSLPSPAPTSDSGGSRA
;
A
#
# COMPACT_ATOMS: atom_id res chain seq x y z
N MET A 1 21.86 -10.71 23.58
CA MET A 1 21.11 -9.47 23.47
C MET A 1 19.85 -9.80 22.70
N GLY A 2 18.70 -9.89 23.35
CA GLY A 2 17.44 -10.28 22.70
C GLY A 2 16.99 -9.19 21.73
N ASP A 3 16.39 -9.58 20.59
CA ASP A 3 15.74 -8.60 19.72
C ASP A 3 14.64 -7.89 20.52
N PRO A 4 14.59 -6.56 20.52
CA PRO A 4 13.47 -5.86 21.15
C PRO A 4 12.16 -6.30 20.48
N PRO A 5 11.05 -6.36 21.21
CA PRO A 5 9.76 -6.67 20.62
C PRO A 5 9.47 -5.70 19.45
N PRO A 6 8.77 -6.14 18.39
CA PRO A 6 8.51 -5.32 17.20
C PRO A 6 7.88 -3.97 17.51
N SER A 7 7.10 -3.92 18.60
CA SER A 7 6.46 -2.72 19.13
C SER A 7 7.42 -1.66 19.69
N GLN A 8 8.69 -2.02 19.97
CA GLN A 8 9.64 -1.10 20.59
C GLN A 8 10.71 -0.56 19.61
N ALA A 9 10.87 -1.14 18.43
CA ALA A 9 11.81 -0.64 17.46
C ALA A 9 11.29 0.65 16.81
N GLY A 10 11.85 1.79 17.19
CA GLY A 10 11.51 3.10 16.61
C GLY A 10 10.28 3.79 17.20
N ALA A 11 10.01 3.57 18.48
CA ALA A 11 8.77 3.94 19.13
C ALA A 11 8.44 5.45 19.22
N ALA A 12 9.37 6.36 18.98
CA ALA A 12 9.11 7.79 19.06
C ALA A 12 9.79 8.54 17.91
N GLY A 13 9.02 8.96 16.94
CA GLY A 13 9.46 9.86 15.89
C GLY A 13 8.86 11.25 16.10
N ALA A 14 9.71 12.28 16.22
CA ALA A 14 9.27 13.68 16.34
C ALA A 14 8.17 13.91 17.41
N GLY A 15 8.22 13.20 18.55
CA GLY A 15 7.24 13.32 19.63
C GLY A 15 5.91 12.59 19.42
N VAL A 16 5.77 11.81 18.33
CA VAL A 16 4.60 10.96 18.08
C VAL A 16 4.93 9.53 18.49
N ASP A 17 4.07 8.93 19.29
CA ASP A 17 4.20 7.51 19.68
C ASP A 17 3.66 6.61 18.57
N LEU A 18 4.56 5.94 17.85
CA LEU A 18 4.23 5.00 16.78
C LEU A 18 4.29 3.53 17.25
N ARG A 19 4.12 3.28 18.56
CA ARG A 19 4.06 1.90 19.09
C ARG A 19 2.85 1.17 18.60
N ALA A 20 1.70 1.82 18.50
CA ALA A 20 0.53 1.26 17.85
C ALA A 20 0.62 1.46 16.33
N THR A 21 0.39 0.37 15.60
CA THR A 21 0.42 0.36 14.13
C THR A 21 -0.58 1.36 13.54
N GLU A 22 -1.76 1.47 14.13
CA GLU A 22 -2.85 2.33 13.69
C GLU A 22 -2.49 3.82 13.71
N VAL A 23 -1.59 4.24 14.59
CA VAL A 23 -1.15 5.65 14.65
C VAL A 23 -0.42 6.04 13.36
N SER A 24 0.38 5.14 12.79
CA SER A 24 1.07 5.40 11.53
C SER A 24 0.11 5.49 10.35
N LEU A 25 -0.98 4.73 10.39
CA LEU A 25 -2.03 4.71 9.37
C LEU A 25 -2.88 5.98 9.34
N GLN A 26 -2.82 6.83 10.38
CA GLN A 26 -3.41 8.17 10.35
C GLN A 26 -2.74 9.08 9.31
N LYS A 27 -1.50 8.79 8.91
CA LYS A 27 -0.88 9.46 7.76
C LYS A 27 -1.42 8.86 6.49
N ILE A 28 -2.23 9.62 5.75
CA ILE A 28 -2.96 9.15 4.55
C ILE A 28 -2.03 8.51 3.50
N ALA A 29 -0.80 9.00 3.35
CA ALA A 29 0.18 8.44 2.43
C ALA A 29 0.63 7.03 2.83
N VAL A 30 0.73 6.74 4.13
CA VAL A 30 1.02 5.40 4.66
C VAL A 30 -0.17 4.48 4.41
N TRP A 31 -1.38 4.92 4.80
CA TRP A 31 -2.62 4.17 4.55
C TRP A 31 -2.78 3.82 3.08
N ALA A 32 -2.69 4.82 2.20
CA ALA A 32 -2.89 4.64 0.76
C ALA A 32 -1.87 3.68 0.14
N SER A 33 -0.59 3.76 0.56
CA SER A 33 0.46 2.86 0.08
C SER A 33 0.22 1.41 0.51
N VAL A 34 -0.11 1.18 1.79
CA VAL A 34 -0.42 -0.14 2.33
C VAL A 34 -1.67 -0.71 1.65
N SER A 35 -2.75 0.08 1.57
CA SER A 35 -4.01 -0.36 0.96
C SER A 35 -3.86 -0.67 -0.52
N LEU A 36 -3.07 0.10 -1.26
CA LEU A 36 -2.82 -0.16 -2.68
C LEU A 36 -2.07 -1.49 -2.88
N ILE A 37 -0.95 -1.70 -2.17
CA ILE A 37 -0.13 -2.91 -2.36
C ILE A 37 -0.85 -4.14 -1.84
N ALA A 38 -1.30 -4.12 -0.58
CA ALA A 38 -1.94 -5.27 0.05
C ALA A 38 -3.29 -5.59 -0.60
N GLY A 39 -4.09 -4.58 -0.92
CA GLY A 39 -5.37 -4.75 -1.60
C GLY A 39 -5.21 -5.30 -3.02
N THR A 40 -4.24 -4.77 -3.79
CA THR A 40 -3.96 -5.30 -5.13
C THR A 40 -3.53 -6.77 -5.06
N ALA A 41 -2.63 -7.12 -4.14
CA ALA A 41 -2.19 -8.50 -3.98
C ALA A 41 -3.34 -9.46 -3.63
N GLY A 42 -4.25 -9.03 -2.74
CA GLY A 42 -5.43 -9.83 -2.37
C GLY A 42 -6.45 -10.02 -3.48
N MET A 43 -6.48 -9.12 -4.47
CA MET A 43 -7.38 -9.20 -5.63
C MET A 43 -6.85 -10.09 -6.76
N LEU A 44 -5.54 -10.40 -6.75
CA LEU A 44 -4.94 -11.17 -7.82
C LEU A 44 -5.18 -12.67 -7.64
N PRO A 45 -5.59 -13.40 -8.70
CA PRO A 45 -5.78 -14.84 -8.65
C PRO A 45 -4.48 -15.58 -8.34
N LEU A 46 -4.62 -16.69 -7.62
CA LEU A 46 -3.55 -17.66 -7.39
C LEU A 46 -3.65 -18.80 -8.40
N ASP A 47 -2.54 -19.11 -9.04
CA ASP A 47 -2.40 -20.30 -9.89
C ASP A 47 -1.45 -21.28 -9.19
N ALA A 48 -1.84 -22.58 -9.13
CA ALA A 48 -1.03 -23.64 -8.56
C ALA A 48 -0.38 -24.48 -9.67
N PHE A 49 0.87 -24.88 -9.43
CA PHE A 49 1.67 -25.63 -10.40
C PHE A 49 2.36 -26.82 -9.73
N ASP A 50 2.58 -27.87 -10.51
CA ASP A 50 3.38 -29.06 -10.15
C ASP A 50 4.45 -29.30 -11.18
N GLY A 51 5.67 -29.59 -10.74
CA GLY A 51 6.82 -29.85 -11.60
C GLY A 51 7.82 -28.71 -11.67
N THR A 52 8.84 -28.89 -12.52
CA THR A 52 9.92 -27.90 -12.72
C THR A 52 10.27 -27.80 -14.19
N GLY A 53 10.61 -26.60 -14.64
CA GLY A 53 11.06 -26.36 -16.01
C GLY A 53 10.01 -26.75 -17.05
N THR A 54 10.39 -27.58 -18.04
CA THR A 54 9.52 -28.02 -19.14
C THR A 54 8.44 -29.02 -18.74
N SER A 55 8.53 -29.60 -17.54
CA SER A 55 7.52 -30.53 -16.99
C SER A 55 6.48 -29.85 -16.08
N THR A 56 6.51 -28.52 -16.02
CA THR A 56 5.53 -27.74 -15.24
C THR A 56 4.14 -27.91 -15.83
N ARG A 57 3.18 -28.24 -14.98
CA ARG A 57 1.75 -28.26 -15.31
C ARG A 57 0.96 -27.48 -14.28
N GLN A 58 -0.07 -26.81 -14.72
CA GLN A 58 -1.05 -26.21 -13.82
C GLN A 58 -1.90 -27.31 -13.16
N ILE A 59 -2.17 -27.14 -11.89
CA ILE A 59 -3.01 -28.03 -11.07
C ILE A 59 -4.08 -27.21 -10.37
N ASP A 60 -5.13 -27.86 -9.90
CA ASP A 60 -6.15 -27.21 -9.11
C ASP A 60 -5.56 -26.61 -7.83
N LEU A 61 -6.02 -25.42 -7.48
CA LEU A 61 -5.62 -24.77 -6.24
C LEU A 61 -6.10 -25.60 -5.05
N PRO A 62 -5.24 -25.92 -4.07
CA PRO A 62 -5.69 -26.60 -2.86
C PRO A 62 -6.81 -25.81 -2.16
N THR A 63 -7.91 -26.46 -1.83
CA THR A 63 -9.12 -25.83 -1.28
C THR A 63 -8.84 -24.94 -0.05
N TRP A 64 -7.89 -25.32 0.79
CA TRP A 64 -7.53 -24.53 1.95
C TRP A 64 -6.86 -23.19 1.59
N MET A 65 -6.30 -23.04 0.40
CA MET A 65 -5.74 -21.76 -0.08
C MET A 65 -6.80 -20.76 -0.54
N GLU A 66 -8.02 -21.20 -0.75
CA GLU A 66 -9.15 -20.32 -1.01
C GLU A 66 -9.55 -19.53 0.24
N ASP A 67 -9.33 -20.14 1.43
CA ASP A 67 -9.54 -19.51 2.73
C ASP A 67 -8.47 -19.99 3.73
N PRO A 68 -7.26 -19.39 3.71
CA PRO A 68 -6.16 -19.84 4.56
C PRO A 68 -6.37 -19.60 6.04
N ALA A 69 -7.22 -18.63 6.43
CA ALA A 69 -7.59 -18.41 7.83
C ALA A 69 -8.68 -19.38 8.31
N GLY A 70 -9.52 -19.88 7.41
CA GLY A 70 -10.67 -20.70 7.75
C GLY A 70 -11.78 -19.92 8.43
N ASP A 71 -11.88 -18.63 8.16
CA ASP A 71 -12.84 -17.70 8.77
C ASP A 71 -13.96 -17.26 7.81
N GLY A 72 -13.90 -17.72 6.55
CA GLY A 72 -14.89 -17.44 5.52
C GLY A 72 -14.69 -16.13 4.76
N TYR A 73 -13.63 -15.34 5.07
CA TYR A 73 -13.30 -14.12 4.33
C TYR A 73 -12.41 -14.37 3.11
N GLY A 74 -11.77 -15.52 3.08
CA GLY A 74 -11.04 -16.00 1.91
C GLY A 74 -9.60 -15.49 1.80
N TYR A 75 -8.95 -15.93 0.69
CA TYR A 75 -7.54 -15.63 0.42
C TYR A 75 -7.23 -14.12 0.39
N GLY A 76 -8.10 -13.31 -0.19
CA GLY A 76 -7.86 -11.88 -0.37
C GLY A 76 -7.62 -11.15 0.95
N ASP A 77 -8.47 -11.40 1.93
CA ASP A 77 -8.37 -10.80 3.26
C ASP A 77 -7.14 -11.32 4.00
N TRP A 78 -6.87 -12.62 3.91
CA TRP A 78 -5.68 -13.20 4.51
C TRP A 78 -4.38 -12.61 3.93
N ALA A 79 -4.28 -12.50 2.60
CA ALA A 79 -3.14 -11.92 1.92
C ALA A 79 -2.95 -10.44 2.29
N TYR A 80 -4.05 -9.70 2.41
CA TYR A 80 -4.03 -8.32 2.88
C TYR A 80 -3.44 -8.22 4.29
N GLN A 81 -3.89 -9.06 5.24
CA GLN A 81 -3.39 -9.08 6.61
C GLN A 81 -1.89 -9.41 6.68
N VAL A 82 -1.43 -10.39 5.89
CA VAL A 82 -0.01 -10.75 5.80
C VAL A 82 0.82 -9.57 5.33
N LEU A 83 0.47 -8.99 4.19
CA LEU A 83 1.24 -7.92 3.59
C LEU A 83 1.17 -6.62 4.41
N ALA A 84 0.00 -6.27 4.94
CA ALA A 84 -0.14 -5.12 5.84
C ALA A 84 0.76 -5.26 7.08
N SER A 85 0.79 -6.43 7.71
CA SER A 85 1.66 -6.71 8.85
C SER A 85 3.15 -6.59 8.49
N GLU A 86 3.55 -7.10 7.32
CA GLU A 86 4.93 -6.97 6.84
C GLU A 86 5.30 -5.52 6.49
N MET A 87 4.42 -4.79 5.81
CA MET A 87 4.66 -3.41 5.42
C MET A 87 4.73 -2.48 6.63
N LEU A 88 3.96 -2.75 7.67
CA LEU A 88 3.92 -1.94 8.87
C LEU A 88 5.02 -2.33 9.86
N ARG A 89 5.19 -3.61 10.14
CA ARG A 89 6.11 -4.11 11.18
C ARG A 89 7.25 -4.98 10.70
N GLY A 90 7.33 -5.23 9.39
CA GLY A 90 8.38 -6.05 8.80
C GLY A 90 8.20 -7.56 9.06
N ASN A 91 7.11 -7.96 9.68
CA ASN A 91 6.83 -9.34 10.06
C ASN A 91 5.34 -9.64 9.97
N ALA A 92 5.01 -10.78 9.39
CA ALA A 92 3.68 -11.37 9.46
C ALA A 92 3.79 -12.66 10.26
N VAL A 93 2.99 -12.79 11.31
CA VAL A 93 2.98 -13.96 12.19
C VAL A 93 1.56 -14.49 12.29
N GLY A 94 1.42 -15.78 12.10
CA GLY A 94 0.16 -16.50 12.27
C GLY A 94 0.34 -17.72 13.16
N ILE A 95 -0.75 -18.16 13.79
CA ILE A 95 -0.82 -19.42 14.50
C ILE A 95 -1.35 -20.47 13.53
N ILE A 96 -0.65 -21.59 13.45
CA ILE A 96 -1.06 -22.74 12.64
C ILE A 96 -2.17 -23.46 13.40
N ALA A 97 -3.41 -23.26 12.98
CA ALA A 97 -4.60 -23.82 13.60
C ALA A 97 -4.89 -25.25 13.10
N ALA A 98 -4.51 -25.59 11.87
CA ALA A 98 -4.70 -26.93 11.32
C ALA A 98 -3.52 -27.34 10.43
N ARG A 99 -3.33 -28.65 10.31
CA ARG A 99 -2.31 -29.28 9.46
C ARG A 99 -2.92 -30.41 8.65
N GLY A 100 -2.50 -30.52 7.42
CA GLY A 100 -2.88 -31.62 6.55
C GLY A 100 -2.18 -32.95 6.90
N PRO A 101 -2.50 -34.04 6.16
CA PRO A 101 -1.96 -35.37 6.41
C PRO A 101 -0.43 -35.48 6.38
N ARG A 102 0.24 -34.54 5.71
CA ARG A 102 1.71 -34.47 5.62
C ARG A 102 2.34 -33.56 6.67
N GLY A 103 1.56 -33.08 7.66
CA GLY A 103 2.02 -32.16 8.69
C GLY A 103 2.22 -30.72 8.23
N LEU A 104 1.96 -30.42 6.96
CA LEU A 104 2.05 -29.05 6.42
C LEU A 104 0.86 -28.21 6.90
N PRO A 105 1.06 -26.91 7.17
CA PRO A 105 -0.03 -26.01 7.55
C PRO A 105 -1.13 -25.98 6.50
N THR A 106 -2.38 -26.01 6.94
CA THR A 106 -3.58 -25.86 6.10
C THR A 106 -4.54 -24.80 6.62
N GLN A 107 -4.28 -24.28 7.82
CA GLN A 107 -5.01 -23.14 8.35
C GLN A 107 -4.05 -22.29 9.18
N ILE A 108 -4.01 -20.99 8.91
CA ILE A 108 -3.14 -20.02 9.56
C ILE A 108 -3.95 -18.79 9.93
N VAL A 109 -4.13 -18.60 11.23
CA VAL A 109 -4.84 -17.44 11.80
C VAL A 109 -3.84 -16.34 12.08
N MET A 110 -3.93 -15.24 11.32
CA MET A 110 -3.03 -14.10 11.46
C MET A 110 -3.19 -13.44 12.82
N GLN A 111 -2.08 -12.98 13.38
CA GLN A 111 -2.03 -12.32 14.68
C GLN A 111 -1.70 -10.85 14.52
N HIS A 112 -2.24 -10.01 15.41
CA HIS A 112 -1.96 -8.59 15.39
C HIS A 112 -0.45 -8.34 15.59
N PRO A 113 0.22 -7.59 14.71
CA PRO A 113 1.68 -7.49 14.72
C PRO A 113 2.25 -6.83 15.99
N ASP A 114 1.47 -6.00 16.68
CA ASP A 114 1.90 -5.34 17.92
C ASP A 114 1.75 -6.23 19.17
N GLU A 115 1.06 -7.38 19.06
CA GLU A 115 0.89 -8.35 20.15
C GLU A 115 1.95 -9.46 20.16
N ILE A 116 2.87 -9.43 19.19
CA ILE A 116 3.87 -10.48 19.00
C ILE A 116 5.16 -10.11 19.69
N GLY A 117 5.60 -10.99 20.58
CA GLY A 117 6.93 -10.97 21.19
C GLY A 117 7.76 -12.15 20.70
N VAL A 118 9.00 -11.91 20.32
CA VAL A 118 9.96 -12.97 20.02
C VAL A 118 11.30 -12.67 20.66
N ARG A 119 11.92 -13.67 21.24
CA ARG A 119 13.26 -13.57 21.79
C ARG A 119 14.03 -14.87 21.55
N ARG A 120 15.34 -14.75 21.53
CA ARG A 120 16.23 -15.91 21.59
C ARG A 120 16.65 -16.14 23.04
N ASP A 121 16.45 -17.33 23.55
CA ASP A 121 16.97 -17.70 24.85
C ASP A 121 18.51 -17.62 24.83
N PRO A 122 19.12 -16.85 25.70
CA PRO A 122 20.57 -16.68 25.71
C PRO A 122 21.34 -17.92 26.11
N THR A 123 20.69 -18.87 26.77
CA THR A 123 21.29 -20.11 27.28
C THR A 123 21.14 -21.25 26.28
N THR A 124 19.95 -21.49 25.80
CA THR A 124 19.65 -22.58 24.86
C THR A 124 19.80 -22.19 23.38
N GLY A 125 19.75 -20.90 23.07
CA GLY A 125 19.72 -20.39 21.70
C GLY A 125 18.38 -20.60 20.99
N GLU A 126 17.39 -21.19 21.65
CA GLU A 126 16.06 -21.44 21.10
C GLU A 126 15.27 -20.14 20.93
N VAL A 127 14.36 -20.15 19.96
CA VAL A 127 13.47 -19.02 19.69
C VAL A 127 12.17 -19.23 20.45
N GLU A 128 11.84 -18.28 21.31
CA GLU A 128 10.59 -18.25 22.06
C GLU A 128 9.65 -17.22 21.45
N TRP A 129 8.42 -17.65 21.15
CA TRP A 129 7.35 -16.82 20.64
C TRP A 129 6.29 -16.58 21.69
N ARG A 130 5.79 -15.36 21.75
CA ARG A 130 4.64 -14.97 22.57
C ARG A 130 3.64 -14.20 21.72
N VAL A 131 2.37 -14.54 21.87
CA VAL A 131 1.25 -13.84 21.24
C VAL A 131 0.31 -13.40 22.36
N ALA A 132 0.01 -12.09 22.42
CA ALA A 132 -0.76 -11.50 23.51
C ALA A 132 -0.29 -11.93 24.91
N GLY A 133 1.04 -12.05 25.09
CA GLY A 133 1.67 -12.46 26.34
C GLY A 133 1.74 -13.98 26.58
N THR A 134 1.00 -14.79 25.84
CA THR A 134 0.99 -16.26 25.94
C THR A 134 2.12 -16.87 25.11
N GLN A 135 2.89 -17.79 25.68
CA GLN A 135 3.95 -18.50 24.96
C GLN A 135 3.34 -19.53 24.01
N ILE A 136 3.74 -19.51 22.75
CA ILE A 136 3.30 -20.42 21.70
C ILE A 136 4.50 -21.26 21.25
N PRO A 137 4.34 -22.59 21.09
CA PRO A 137 5.38 -23.44 20.54
C PRO A 137 5.83 -22.95 19.15
N THR A 138 7.13 -22.95 18.91
CA THR A 138 7.69 -22.54 17.59
C THR A 138 7.15 -23.38 16.44
N SER A 139 6.82 -24.65 16.70
CA SER A 139 6.18 -25.53 15.72
C SER A 139 4.83 -25.02 15.23
N ASP A 140 4.10 -24.25 16.04
CA ASP A 140 2.76 -23.78 15.75
C ASP A 140 2.74 -22.32 15.26
N ILE A 141 3.92 -21.75 15.06
CA ILE A 141 4.11 -20.43 14.49
C ILE A 141 4.42 -20.54 13.01
N TRP A 142 3.64 -19.84 12.21
CA TRP A 142 3.96 -19.47 10.86
C TRP A 142 4.52 -18.03 10.87
N HIS A 143 5.73 -17.83 10.31
CA HIS A 143 6.39 -16.54 10.32
C HIS A 143 6.96 -16.21 8.95
N GLN A 144 6.55 -15.08 8.40
CA GLN A 144 7.12 -14.47 7.22
C GLN A 144 7.70 -13.11 7.60
N ARG A 145 8.85 -12.76 7.03
CA ARG A 145 9.52 -11.48 7.34
C ARG A 145 9.88 -10.72 6.09
N ALA A 146 9.66 -9.41 6.14
CA ALA A 146 10.20 -8.45 5.21
C ALA A 146 11.52 -7.86 5.76
N TYR A 147 12.36 -7.35 4.87
CA TYR A 147 13.62 -6.66 5.23
C TYR A 147 14.48 -7.42 6.26
N PRO A 148 14.85 -8.68 5.96
CA PRO A 148 15.64 -9.49 6.89
C PRO A 148 17.03 -8.92 7.07
N MET A 149 17.50 -8.87 8.34
CA MET A 149 18.86 -8.45 8.68
C MET A 149 19.65 -9.63 9.23
N PRO A 150 20.96 -9.74 8.91
CA PRO A 150 21.81 -10.80 9.46
C PRO A 150 21.75 -10.86 10.99
N GLY A 151 21.61 -12.07 11.53
CA GLY A 151 21.57 -12.32 12.97
C GLY A 151 20.25 -11.98 13.69
N ARG A 152 19.26 -11.38 13.00
CA ARG A 152 17.95 -11.08 13.57
C ARG A 152 16.91 -12.14 13.21
N ILE A 153 16.03 -12.46 14.15
CA ILE A 153 14.88 -13.35 13.94
C ILE A 153 13.83 -12.60 13.14
N GLN A 154 13.58 -11.36 13.49
CA GLN A 154 12.57 -10.49 12.89
C GLN A 154 13.14 -9.67 11.73
N GLY A 155 12.28 -9.33 10.78
CA GLY A 155 12.53 -8.32 9.79
C GLY A 155 12.47 -6.90 10.39
N LEU A 156 13.07 -5.92 9.71
CA LEU A 156 12.98 -4.53 10.13
C LEU A 156 11.57 -3.99 9.95
N SER A 157 11.07 -3.27 10.95
CA SER A 157 9.82 -2.54 10.85
C SER A 157 10.01 -1.29 9.98
N PRO A 158 9.34 -1.16 8.82
CA PRO A 158 9.42 0.04 8.02
C PRO A 158 8.97 1.28 8.77
N ILE A 159 7.86 1.18 9.52
CA ILE A 159 7.36 2.29 10.34
C ILE A 159 8.33 2.65 11.45
N GLY A 160 8.85 1.64 12.16
CA GLY A 160 9.80 1.89 13.24
C GLY A 160 11.09 2.53 12.74
N HIS A 161 11.57 2.10 11.58
CA HIS A 161 12.80 2.64 11.00
C HIS A 161 12.64 4.07 10.47
N HIS A 162 11.45 4.40 9.95
CA HIS A 162 11.12 5.73 9.41
C HIS A 162 10.21 6.54 10.33
N ALA A 163 10.23 6.24 11.65
CA ALA A 163 9.36 6.89 12.62
C ALA A 163 9.50 8.42 12.65
N ALA A 164 10.70 8.94 12.42
CA ALA A 164 10.94 10.39 12.37
C ALA A 164 10.19 11.06 11.22
N THR A 165 10.23 10.47 10.02
CA THR A 165 9.54 11.01 8.83
C THR A 165 8.02 10.96 8.99
N ILE A 166 7.50 9.81 9.44
CA ILE A 166 6.05 9.65 9.68
C ILE A 166 5.58 10.58 10.78
N GLY A 167 6.32 10.66 11.89
CA GLY A 167 6.03 11.55 13.02
C GLY A 167 6.04 13.02 12.62
N LEU A 168 7.01 13.46 11.81
CA LEU A 168 7.02 14.81 11.25
C LEU A 168 5.75 15.07 10.43
N GLY A 169 5.37 14.14 9.54
CA GLY A 169 4.17 14.28 8.72
C GLY A 169 2.88 14.36 9.55
N LEU A 170 2.78 13.61 10.65
CA LEU A 170 1.64 13.69 11.58
C LEU A 170 1.63 14.99 12.37
N ASN A 171 2.78 15.50 12.80
CA ASN A 171 2.90 16.78 13.50
C ASN A 171 2.55 17.95 12.59
N VAL A 172 2.93 17.91 11.32
CA VAL A 172 2.52 18.92 10.33
C VAL A 172 0.99 18.94 10.20
N LEU A 173 0.33 17.78 10.15
CA LEU A 173 -1.13 17.70 10.14
C LEU A 173 -1.76 18.27 11.43
N ARG A 174 -1.22 17.92 12.60
CA ARG A 174 -1.71 18.45 13.89
C ARG A 174 -1.56 19.96 13.96
N PHE A 175 -0.41 20.47 13.57
CA PHE A 175 -0.18 21.91 13.50
C PHE A 175 -1.17 22.61 12.58
N GLY A 176 -1.40 22.05 11.37
CA GLY A 176 -2.40 22.60 10.44
C GLY A 176 -3.80 22.62 11.02
N ASN A 177 -4.24 21.51 11.61
CA ASN A 177 -5.55 21.43 12.25
C ASN A 177 -5.70 22.46 13.37
N GLN A 178 -4.74 22.54 14.28
CA GLN A 178 -4.75 23.51 15.38
C GLN A 178 -4.73 24.95 14.85
N PHE A 179 -3.92 25.21 13.82
CA PHE A 179 -3.86 26.53 13.19
C PHE A 179 -5.23 26.98 12.65
N PHE A 180 -5.95 26.07 11.98
CA PHE A 180 -7.28 26.39 11.45
C PHE A 180 -8.37 26.40 12.50
N GLU A 181 -8.31 25.53 13.52
CA GLU A 181 -9.27 25.52 14.65
C GLU A 181 -9.16 26.76 15.53
N ASP A 182 -7.96 27.20 15.85
CA ASP A 182 -7.71 28.39 16.67
C ASP A 182 -7.89 29.71 15.87
N GLY A 183 -8.25 29.62 14.58
CA GLY A 183 -8.44 30.77 13.71
C GLY A 183 -7.13 31.42 13.23
N GLY A 184 -6.03 30.65 13.31
CA GLY A 184 -4.71 31.13 12.90
C GLY A 184 -4.16 32.23 13.81
N HIS A 185 -3.17 32.97 13.34
CA HIS A 185 -2.73 34.19 13.99
C HIS A 185 -3.83 35.25 13.89
N PRO A 186 -3.87 36.22 14.79
CA PRO A 186 -4.83 37.33 14.64
C PRO A 186 -4.66 37.93 13.24
N THR A 187 -5.72 37.88 12.45
CA THR A 187 -5.73 38.35 11.06
C THR A 187 -5.37 39.81 10.92
N ALA A 188 -5.39 40.52 12.04
CA ALA A 188 -5.09 41.97 12.08
C ALA A 188 -4.71 42.43 13.48
N ILE A 189 -3.92 43.48 13.53
CA ILE A 189 -3.65 44.25 14.74
C ILE A 189 -4.44 45.57 14.66
N LEU A 190 -5.20 45.83 15.67
CA LEU A 190 -5.80 47.16 15.88
C LEU A 190 -4.82 47.97 16.74
N LYS A 191 -4.24 49.00 16.16
CA LYS A 191 -3.35 49.95 16.85
C LYS A 191 -4.11 51.22 17.16
N THR A 192 -3.80 51.81 18.30
CA THR A 192 -4.28 53.16 18.67
C THR A 192 -3.15 53.95 19.32
N THR A 193 -3.12 55.23 19.12
CA THR A 193 -2.21 56.16 19.79
C THR A 193 -2.63 56.49 21.21
N ALA A 194 -3.90 56.21 21.60
CA ALA A 194 -4.40 56.43 22.93
C ALA A 194 -3.97 55.34 23.90
N SER A 195 -3.70 55.68 25.16
CA SER A 195 -3.41 54.69 26.20
C SER A 195 -4.69 53.93 26.56
N LEU A 196 -4.65 52.63 26.36
CA LEU A 196 -5.77 51.72 26.64
C LEU A 196 -5.58 51.07 28.01
N ASN A 197 -6.62 51.09 28.83
CA ASN A 197 -6.74 50.16 29.94
C ASN A 197 -7.32 48.82 29.47
N GLU A 198 -7.18 47.77 30.26
CA GLU A 198 -7.61 46.41 29.90
C GLU A 198 -9.12 46.35 29.56
N THR A 199 -9.95 47.11 30.23
CA THR A 199 -11.41 47.16 29.99
C THR A 199 -11.72 47.78 28.62
N ALA A 200 -11.07 48.90 28.29
CA ALA A 200 -11.25 49.58 27.01
C ALA A 200 -10.75 48.70 25.83
N ALA A 201 -9.61 48.00 26.01
CA ALA A 201 -9.09 47.06 25.03
C ALA A 201 -10.04 45.91 24.75
N ARG A 202 -10.66 45.34 25.80
CA ARG A 202 -11.65 44.27 25.68
C ARG A 202 -12.93 44.76 24.98
N VAL A 203 -13.41 45.93 25.29
CA VAL A 203 -14.59 46.52 24.63
C VAL A 203 -14.30 46.78 23.14
N ALA A 204 -13.15 47.33 22.82
CA ALA A 204 -12.74 47.55 21.44
C ALA A 204 -12.65 46.26 20.62
N LYS A 205 -12.01 45.20 21.19
CA LYS A 205 -11.95 43.87 20.59
C LYS A 205 -13.34 43.29 20.32
N THR A 206 -14.25 43.37 21.33
CA THR A 206 -15.60 42.82 21.19
C THR A 206 -16.41 43.56 20.12
N ARG A 207 -16.32 44.87 20.06
CA ARG A 207 -17.00 45.70 19.05
C ARG A 207 -16.45 45.42 17.64
N PHE A 208 -15.14 45.28 17.51
CA PHE A 208 -14.52 44.97 16.23
C PHE A 208 -14.94 43.59 15.73
N LEU A 209 -14.87 42.56 16.60
CA LEU A 209 -15.31 41.21 16.26
C LEU A 209 -16.81 41.19 15.90
N ALA A 210 -17.65 41.92 16.59
CA ALA A 210 -19.08 42.03 16.26
C ALA A 210 -19.34 42.70 14.91
N ALA A 211 -18.50 43.68 14.53
CA ALA A 211 -18.58 44.36 13.24
C ALA A 211 -18.07 43.49 12.07
N VAL A 212 -17.07 42.62 12.30
CA VAL A 212 -16.48 41.74 11.29
C VAL A 212 -17.23 40.42 11.16
N SER A 213 -17.89 39.95 12.24
CA SER A 213 -18.60 38.69 12.27
C SER A 213 -19.88 38.71 11.42
N GLY A 214 -19.84 38.04 10.27
CA GLY A 214 -21.04 37.68 9.49
C GLY A 214 -21.52 38.68 8.44
N ARG A 215 -20.87 39.85 8.25
CA ARG A 215 -21.24 40.79 7.21
C ARG A 215 -20.03 41.33 6.46
N ARG A 216 -20.14 41.40 5.13
CA ARG A 216 -19.15 42.06 4.25
C ARG A 216 -19.39 43.58 4.20
N GLU A 217 -19.62 44.19 5.38
CA GLU A 217 -19.82 45.63 5.49
C GLU A 217 -18.50 46.31 5.85
N PRO A 218 -18.23 47.53 5.37
CA PRO A 218 -17.05 48.29 5.73
C PRO A 218 -17.08 48.59 7.25
N VAL A 219 -15.97 48.29 7.94
CA VAL A 219 -15.80 48.64 9.34
C VAL A 219 -15.27 50.07 9.40
N VAL A 220 -16.05 50.95 10.08
CA VAL A 220 -15.61 52.32 10.32
C VAL A 220 -14.85 52.38 11.65
N LEU A 221 -13.57 52.77 11.59
CA LEU A 221 -12.73 52.98 12.76
C LEU A 221 -12.63 54.47 13.06
N GLY A 222 -12.55 54.81 14.34
CA GLY A 222 -12.30 56.18 14.76
C GLY A 222 -10.91 56.66 14.32
N GLY A 223 -10.68 57.98 14.23
CA GLY A 223 -9.49 58.58 13.69
C GLY A 223 -8.18 58.21 14.41
N ASP A 224 -8.25 57.64 15.61
CA ASP A 224 -7.10 57.20 16.41
C ASP A 224 -6.79 55.71 16.29
N TRP A 225 -7.53 54.98 15.43
CA TRP A 225 -7.38 53.55 15.25
C TRP A 225 -6.83 53.22 13.86
N GLU A 226 -5.81 52.40 13.81
CA GLU A 226 -5.22 51.87 12.60
C GLU A 226 -5.44 50.36 12.55
N TYR A 227 -5.99 49.90 11.42
CA TYR A 227 -6.10 48.47 11.13
C TYR A 227 -4.89 48.03 10.30
N GLN A 228 -4.09 47.15 10.85
CA GLN A 228 -2.97 46.54 10.16
C GLN A 228 -3.27 45.05 9.95
N ALA A 229 -3.54 44.66 8.70
CA ALA A 229 -3.65 43.25 8.34
C ALA A 229 -2.28 42.58 8.53
N ILE A 230 -2.25 41.44 9.20
CA ILE A 230 -1.07 40.60 9.28
C ILE A 230 -1.10 39.72 8.04
N GLN A 231 -0.23 39.98 7.09
CA GLN A 231 -0.05 39.11 5.94
C GLN A 231 0.83 37.93 6.33
N ILE A 232 0.26 36.72 6.38
CA ILE A 232 0.96 35.45 6.64
C ILE A 232 1.21 34.78 5.27
N ALA A 233 2.04 35.36 4.41
CA ALA A 233 2.22 34.82 3.06
C ALA A 233 3.35 33.79 2.91
N PRO A 234 4.50 33.83 3.62
CA PRO A 234 5.57 32.84 3.42
C PRO A 234 5.36 31.50 4.12
N GLU A 235 4.69 31.49 5.26
CA GLU A 235 4.55 30.29 6.12
C GLU A 235 3.56 29.27 5.58
N GLU A 236 2.49 29.71 4.93
CA GLU A 236 1.48 28.82 4.33
C GLU A 236 2.05 28.04 3.15
N SER A 237 2.86 28.67 2.30
CA SER A 237 3.52 27.99 1.18
C SER A 237 4.49 26.92 1.66
N GLN A 238 5.31 27.23 2.67
CA GLN A 238 6.25 26.29 3.28
C GLN A 238 5.54 25.13 3.98
N PHE A 239 4.40 25.39 4.62
CA PHE A 239 3.57 24.35 5.23
C PHE A 239 3.07 23.36 4.19
N LEU A 240 2.49 23.84 3.09
CA LEU A 240 1.98 22.98 2.01
C LEU A 240 3.10 22.18 1.35
N GLU A 241 4.26 22.78 1.11
CA GLU A 241 5.43 22.10 0.56
C GLU A 241 5.96 21.01 1.52
N THR A 242 6.04 21.31 2.81
CA THR A 242 6.47 20.33 3.82
C THR A 242 5.47 19.17 3.94
N HIS A 243 4.16 19.47 3.92
CA HIS A 243 3.13 18.45 3.92
C HIS A 243 3.21 17.53 2.70
N LYS A 244 3.42 18.11 1.51
CA LYS A 244 3.61 17.36 0.27
C LYS A 244 4.88 16.51 0.31
N LEU A 245 6.01 17.08 0.72
CA LEU A 245 7.28 16.38 0.81
C LEU A 245 7.20 15.18 1.77
N THR A 246 6.67 15.38 2.98
CA THR A 246 6.51 14.28 3.94
C THR A 246 5.58 13.18 3.43
N SER A 247 4.57 13.51 2.62
CA SER A 247 3.68 12.51 2.02
C SER A 247 4.41 11.70 0.93
N ILE A 248 5.21 12.35 0.10
CA ILE A 248 6.06 11.69 -0.90
C ILE A 248 7.06 10.73 -0.22
N GLU A 249 7.74 11.19 0.81
CA GLU A 249 8.70 10.37 1.57
C GLU A 249 8.03 9.17 2.23
N CYS A 250 6.83 9.32 2.79
CA CYS A 250 6.06 8.20 3.34
C CYS A 250 5.72 7.15 2.26
N CYS A 251 5.38 7.56 1.04
CA CYS A 251 5.15 6.63 -0.06
C CYS A 251 6.43 5.85 -0.44
N ARG A 252 7.59 6.53 -0.45
CA ARG A 252 8.88 5.92 -0.81
C ARG A 252 9.33 4.82 0.15
N ILE A 253 8.85 4.82 1.39
CA ILE A 253 9.10 3.73 2.36
C ILE A 253 8.67 2.36 1.80
N PHE A 254 7.59 2.32 1.04
CA PHE A 254 6.96 1.07 0.57
C PHE A 254 7.34 0.70 -0.86
N GLY A 255 7.86 1.63 -1.64
CA GLY A 255 8.35 1.36 -2.99
C GLY A 255 8.43 2.60 -3.87
N PRO A 256 9.29 2.57 -4.89
CA PRO A 256 9.40 3.64 -5.87
C PRO A 256 8.13 3.71 -6.75
N GLY A 257 7.78 4.92 -7.21
CA GLY A 257 6.63 5.15 -8.09
C GLY A 257 5.28 5.26 -7.37
N LEU A 258 5.18 4.88 -6.08
CA LEU A 258 3.93 4.97 -5.33
C LEU A 258 3.44 6.41 -5.16
N ALA A 259 4.35 7.36 -4.93
CA ALA A 259 4.01 8.77 -4.79
C ALA A 259 3.36 9.34 -6.07
N GLU A 260 3.82 8.90 -7.24
CA GLU A 260 3.25 9.31 -8.53
C GLU A 260 1.87 8.69 -8.76
N VAL A 261 1.72 7.39 -8.49
CA VAL A 261 0.44 6.68 -8.66
C VAL A 261 -0.63 7.21 -7.70
N LEU A 262 -0.23 7.56 -6.47
CA LEU A 262 -1.11 8.15 -5.47
C LEU A 262 -1.34 9.67 -5.65
N GLY A 263 -0.75 10.27 -6.70
CA GLY A 263 -1.00 11.67 -7.06
C GLY A 263 -0.24 12.71 -6.23
N TYR A 264 0.76 12.31 -5.46
CA TYR A 264 1.60 13.24 -4.69
C TYR A 264 2.70 13.88 -5.54
N GLU A 265 3.18 13.19 -6.57
CA GLU A 265 4.13 13.72 -7.55
C GLU A 265 3.45 13.85 -8.92
N THR A 266 3.51 15.03 -9.52
CA THR A 266 3.05 15.24 -10.90
C THR A 266 4.22 15.03 -11.84
N GLY A 267 4.37 13.84 -12.37
CA GLY A 267 5.32 13.56 -13.45
C GLY A 267 4.68 13.85 -14.80
N GLY A 268 5.00 14.94 -15.45
CA GLY A 268 4.72 15.25 -16.86
C GLY A 268 3.26 15.13 -17.34
N ALA A 269 3.02 15.43 -18.61
CA ALA A 269 1.70 15.26 -19.23
C ALA A 269 1.28 13.78 -19.24
N LEU A 270 0.05 13.51 -18.77
CA LEU A 270 -0.55 12.18 -18.79
C LEU A 270 -0.90 11.80 -20.24
N THR A 271 0.01 11.11 -20.94
CA THR A 271 -0.29 10.41 -22.19
C THR A 271 -0.58 8.95 -21.92
N TYR A 272 -1.31 8.26 -22.78
CA TYR A 272 -1.62 6.83 -22.63
C TYR A 272 -0.36 5.96 -22.49
N GLN A 273 0.70 6.27 -23.23
CA GLN A 273 1.99 5.57 -23.12
C GLN A 273 2.62 5.73 -21.74
N ASN A 274 2.61 6.92 -21.19
CA ASN A 274 3.15 7.18 -19.84
C ASN A 274 2.37 6.45 -18.74
N ILE A 275 1.06 6.24 -18.92
CA ILE A 275 0.24 5.48 -17.95
C ILE A 275 0.62 4.01 -17.95
N GLN A 276 0.80 3.39 -19.12
CA GLN A 276 1.22 2.00 -19.22
C GLN A 276 2.61 1.77 -18.64
N GLU A 277 3.56 2.64 -18.97
CA GLU A 277 4.92 2.56 -18.41
C GLU A 277 4.93 2.69 -16.88
N ARG A 278 4.12 3.59 -16.32
CA ARG A 278 3.95 3.74 -14.87
C ARG A 278 3.34 2.52 -14.21
N ASN A 279 2.33 1.91 -14.83
CA ASN A 279 1.73 0.68 -14.31
C ASN A 279 2.73 -0.48 -14.31
N ILE A 280 3.57 -0.59 -15.34
CA ILE A 280 4.64 -1.57 -15.41
C ILE A 280 5.71 -1.29 -14.34
N GLN A 281 6.12 -0.03 -14.17
CA GLN A 281 7.07 0.35 -13.12
C GLN A 281 6.52 0.06 -11.73
N LEU A 282 5.25 0.41 -11.45
CA LEU A 282 4.59 0.08 -10.20
C LEU A 282 4.59 -1.43 -9.95
N LEU A 283 4.22 -2.22 -10.98
CA LEU A 283 4.22 -3.67 -10.86
C LEU A 283 5.60 -4.20 -10.53
N ILE A 284 6.63 -3.84 -11.30
CA ILE A 284 7.97 -4.42 -11.17
C ILE A 284 8.67 -3.97 -9.88
N TYR A 285 8.60 -2.69 -9.54
CA TYR A 285 9.42 -2.14 -8.46
C TYR A 285 8.70 -2.02 -7.12
N ALA A 286 7.38 -1.84 -7.12
CA ALA A 286 6.63 -1.69 -5.88
C ALA A 286 5.82 -2.95 -5.50
N LEU A 287 5.13 -3.58 -6.44
CA LEU A 287 4.26 -4.73 -6.14
C LEU A 287 5.01 -6.07 -6.16
N ASP A 288 5.78 -6.35 -7.21
CA ASP A 288 6.38 -7.67 -7.43
C ASP A 288 7.27 -8.18 -6.29
N PRO A 289 8.07 -7.35 -5.61
CA PRO A 289 8.83 -7.79 -4.44
C PRO A 289 7.95 -8.35 -3.31
N TRP A 290 6.74 -7.82 -3.12
CA TRP A 290 5.77 -8.30 -2.14
C TRP A 290 5.06 -9.55 -2.62
N LEU A 291 4.63 -9.58 -3.89
CA LEU A 291 3.99 -10.74 -4.50
C LEU A 291 4.89 -11.98 -4.47
N VAL A 292 6.14 -11.85 -4.88
CA VAL A 292 7.12 -12.96 -4.86
C VAL A 292 7.37 -13.47 -3.45
N ARG A 293 7.36 -12.58 -2.45
CA ARG A 293 7.51 -12.98 -1.05
C ARG A 293 6.32 -13.81 -0.59
N LEU A 294 5.11 -13.36 -0.90
CA LEU A 294 3.88 -14.07 -0.58
C LEU A 294 3.79 -15.43 -1.30
N GLU A 295 4.14 -15.49 -2.60
CA GLU A 295 4.24 -16.73 -3.36
C GLU A 295 5.18 -17.76 -2.72
N ARG A 296 6.35 -17.31 -2.27
CA ARG A 296 7.32 -18.19 -1.60
C ARG A 296 6.77 -18.73 -0.27
N ALA A 297 6.10 -17.88 0.50
CA ALA A 297 5.51 -18.28 1.77
C ALA A 297 4.39 -19.32 1.58
N LEU A 298 3.50 -19.08 0.62
CA LEU A 298 2.44 -20.02 0.26
C LEU A 298 3.00 -21.32 -0.32
N SER A 299 3.99 -21.23 -1.22
CA SER A 299 4.61 -22.40 -1.83
C SER A 299 5.34 -23.29 -0.80
N ALA A 300 5.88 -22.70 0.26
CA ALA A 300 6.52 -23.46 1.35
C ALA A 300 5.53 -24.35 2.14
N MET A 301 4.24 -24.09 2.04
CA MET A 301 3.17 -24.86 2.65
C MET A 301 2.62 -25.97 1.74
N LEU A 302 3.14 -26.09 0.51
CA LEU A 302 2.76 -27.13 -0.44
C LEU A 302 3.71 -28.33 -0.39
N PRO A 303 3.27 -29.49 -0.89
CA PRO A 303 4.14 -30.63 -1.12
C PRO A 303 5.34 -30.27 -2.01
N ARG A 304 6.45 -30.98 -1.82
CA ARG A 304 7.67 -30.78 -2.61
C ARG A 304 7.38 -30.92 -4.11
N GLY A 305 7.82 -29.93 -4.90
CA GLY A 305 7.61 -29.87 -6.35
C GLY A 305 6.38 -29.04 -6.75
N GLN A 306 5.51 -28.74 -5.80
CA GLN A 306 4.38 -27.86 -6.04
C GLN A 306 4.68 -26.43 -5.59
N TYR A 307 4.12 -25.46 -6.30
CA TYR A 307 4.26 -24.05 -5.96
C TYR A 307 3.07 -23.25 -6.49
N VAL A 308 2.89 -22.06 -5.96
CA VAL A 308 1.88 -21.12 -6.44
C VAL A 308 2.53 -19.90 -7.06
N ARG A 309 1.82 -19.28 -7.97
CA ARG A 309 2.12 -17.98 -8.54
C ARG A 309 0.88 -17.10 -8.49
N ILE A 310 1.09 -15.83 -8.22
CA ILE A 310 0.06 -14.81 -8.32
C ILE A 310 -0.01 -14.33 -9.77
N ASN A 311 -1.20 -14.35 -10.35
CA ASN A 311 -1.40 -14.01 -11.76
C ASN A 311 -1.31 -12.50 -11.98
N ARG A 312 -0.14 -12.04 -12.39
CA ARG A 312 0.12 -10.63 -12.69
C ARG A 312 -0.55 -10.15 -13.96
N GLY A 313 -0.89 -11.07 -14.86
CA GLY A 313 -1.60 -10.77 -16.10
C GLY A 313 -2.96 -10.11 -15.87
N ALA A 314 -3.60 -10.40 -14.73
CA ALA A 314 -4.85 -9.78 -14.35
C ALA A 314 -4.76 -8.26 -14.16
N LEU A 315 -3.59 -7.72 -13.74
CA LEU A 315 -3.35 -6.27 -13.62
C LEU A 315 -3.15 -5.58 -14.98
N LEU A 316 -2.65 -6.31 -15.96
CA LEU A 316 -2.31 -5.77 -17.28
C LEU A 316 -3.47 -5.81 -18.27
N ARG A 317 -4.66 -6.25 -17.83
CA ARG A 317 -5.88 -6.36 -18.66
C ARG A 317 -6.50 -5.01 -19.05
N THR A 318 -5.72 -3.95 -19.21
CA THR A 318 -6.23 -2.58 -19.33
C THR A 318 -6.74 -2.19 -20.71
N ASP A 319 -6.32 -2.87 -21.79
CA ASP A 319 -6.81 -2.58 -23.15
C ASP A 319 -7.10 -3.86 -23.93
N ILE A 320 -8.39 -4.04 -24.26
CA ILE A 320 -8.89 -5.19 -25.03
C ILE A 320 -8.18 -5.29 -26.38
N LEU A 321 -7.96 -4.16 -27.08
CA LEU A 321 -7.33 -4.14 -28.38
C LEU A 321 -5.86 -4.58 -28.31
N THR A 322 -5.11 -4.04 -27.39
CA THR A 322 -3.69 -4.41 -27.19
C THR A 322 -3.56 -5.86 -26.78
N ARG A 323 -4.46 -6.35 -25.92
CA ARG A 323 -4.49 -7.74 -25.49
C ARG A 323 -4.80 -8.69 -26.63
N TYR A 324 -5.82 -8.42 -27.42
CA TYR A 324 -6.17 -9.24 -28.58
C TYR A 324 -5.10 -9.21 -29.68
N ARG A 325 -4.39 -8.09 -29.85
CA ARG A 325 -3.23 -8.02 -30.72
C ARG A 325 -2.07 -8.89 -30.21
N ALA A 326 -1.84 -8.91 -28.89
CA ALA A 326 -0.84 -9.77 -28.27
C ALA A 326 -1.19 -11.25 -28.48
N TYR A 327 -2.47 -11.66 -28.28
CA TYR A 327 -2.94 -13.01 -28.57
C TYR A 327 -2.78 -13.35 -30.05
N GLN A 328 -3.15 -12.46 -30.94
CA GLN A 328 -2.97 -12.68 -32.38
C GLN A 328 -1.49 -12.94 -32.73
N LEU A 329 -0.56 -12.16 -32.17
CA LEU A 329 0.86 -12.37 -32.38
C LEU A 329 1.35 -13.67 -31.76
N ALA A 330 0.93 -14.01 -30.54
CA ALA A 330 1.32 -15.22 -29.84
C ALA A 330 0.83 -16.48 -30.58
N ILE A 331 -0.42 -16.50 -31.03
CA ILE A 331 -1.02 -17.61 -31.81
C ILE A 331 -0.33 -17.71 -33.17
N ARG A 332 -0.14 -16.60 -33.88
CA ARG A 332 0.53 -16.58 -35.19
C ARG A 332 1.96 -17.12 -35.13
N ASN A 333 2.68 -16.79 -34.04
CA ASN A 333 4.07 -17.26 -33.82
C ASN A 333 4.12 -18.62 -33.11
N ARG A 334 2.99 -19.31 -32.92
CA ARG A 334 2.88 -20.62 -32.25
C ARG A 334 3.45 -20.66 -30.84
N ILE A 335 3.38 -19.54 -30.14
CA ILE A 335 3.78 -19.42 -28.73
C ILE A 335 2.62 -19.86 -27.84
N GLN A 336 1.38 -19.62 -28.29
CA GLN A 336 0.15 -19.89 -27.55
C GLN A 336 -0.91 -20.52 -28.45
N ALA A 337 -1.69 -21.45 -27.91
CA ALA A 337 -2.82 -22.04 -28.64
C ALA A 337 -4.08 -21.13 -28.53
N PRO A 338 -4.98 -21.15 -29.53
CA PRO A 338 -6.25 -20.41 -29.43
C PRO A 338 -7.09 -20.80 -28.22
N SER A 339 -7.07 -22.06 -27.79
CA SER A 339 -7.75 -22.54 -26.58
C SER A 339 -7.23 -21.90 -25.31
N GLU A 340 -5.91 -21.75 -25.19
CA GLU A 340 -5.26 -21.07 -24.04
C GLU A 340 -5.62 -19.58 -24.00
N ALA A 341 -5.70 -18.90 -25.16
CA ALA A 341 -6.14 -17.51 -25.21
C ALA A 341 -7.60 -17.35 -24.79
N ARG A 342 -8.47 -18.32 -25.11
CA ARG A 342 -9.87 -18.32 -24.64
C ARG A 342 -9.96 -18.55 -23.14
N GLU A 343 -9.18 -19.46 -22.60
CA GLU A 343 -9.10 -19.73 -21.16
C GLU A 343 -8.66 -18.47 -20.37
N LEU A 344 -7.69 -17.71 -20.90
CA LEU A 344 -7.28 -16.43 -20.30
C LEU A 344 -8.37 -15.35 -20.31
N GLU A 345 -9.38 -15.49 -21.16
CA GLU A 345 -10.55 -14.61 -21.25
C GLU A 345 -11.78 -15.20 -20.54
N ASP A 346 -11.62 -16.27 -19.76
CA ASP A 346 -12.70 -16.98 -19.07
C ASP A 346 -13.79 -17.50 -20.03
N LEU A 347 -13.39 -17.80 -21.28
CA LEU A 347 -14.29 -18.33 -22.32
C LEU A 347 -14.18 -19.84 -22.37
N PRO A 348 -15.33 -20.57 -22.38
CA PRO A 348 -15.32 -22.02 -22.52
C PRO A 348 -14.71 -22.46 -23.86
N PRO A 349 -14.24 -23.71 -23.96
CA PRO A 349 -13.81 -24.27 -25.25
C PRO A 349 -14.89 -24.11 -26.34
N LEU A 350 -14.45 -23.97 -27.60
CA LEU A 350 -15.38 -23.88 -28.72
C LEU A 350 -16.23 -25.17 -28.84
N THR A 351 -17.53 -25.01 -29.02
CA THR A 351 -18.39 -26.15 -29.39
C THR A 351 -18.11 -26.53 -30.85
N PRO A 352 -18.45 -27.79 -31.27
CA PRO A 352 -18.32 -28.19 -32.67
C PRO A 352 -19.05 -27.27 -33.64
N GLU A 353 -20.20 -26.75 -33.26
CA GLU A 353 -21.00 -25.83 -34.07
C GLU A 353 -20.29 -24.48 -34.23
N GLN A 354 -19.71 -23.93 -33.15
CA GLN A 354 -18.93 -22.70 -33.19
C GLN A 354 -17.66 -22.87 -34.01
N GLN A 355 -17.02 -24.05 -33.91
CA GLN A 355 -15.85 -24.36 -34.75
C GLN A 355 -16.19 -24.37 -36.22
N ALA A 356 -17.31 -25.01 -36.59
CA ALA A 356 -17.79 -25.05 -37.99
C ALA A 356 -18.16 -23.65 -38.51
N GLU A 357 -18.71 -22.78 -37.65
CA GLU A 357 -19.00 -21.39 -37.97
C GLU A 357 -17.70 -20.62 -38.27
N PHE A 358 -16.67 -20.74 -37.42
CA PHE A 358 -15.36 -20.11 -37.65
C PHE A 358 -14.70 -20.63 -38.92
N ASP A 359 -14.75 -21.92 -39.21
CA ASP A 359 -14.16 -22.51 -40.40
C ASP A 359 -14.87 -22.05 -41.70
N SER A 360 -16.13 -21.60 -41.59
CA SER A 360 -16.88 -20.99 -42.70
C SER A 360 -16.55 -19.56 -43.00
N LEU A 361 -15.90 -18.84 -42.07
CA LEU A 361 -15.49 -17.47 -42.25
C LEU A 361 -14.27 -17.37 -43.18
N PRO A 362 -14.20 -16.35 -44.06
CA PRO A 362 -13.04 -16.16 -44.89
C PRO A 362 -11.82 -15.88 -44.02
N SER A 363 -10.69 -16.58 -44.29
CA SER A 363 -9.44 -16.33 -43.60
C SER A 363 -9.09 -14.85 -43.62
N PRO A 364 -8.73 -14.23 -42.50
CA PRO A 364 -8.36 -12.82 -42.46
C PRO A 364 -7.21 -12.58 -43.43
N ALA A 365 -7.39 -11.63 -44.35
CA ALA A 365 -6.40 -11.27 -45.33
C ALA A 365 -5.06 -10.95 -44.64
N PRO A 366 -3.92 -11.33 -45.19
CA PRO A 366 -2.62 -10.96 -44.64
C PRO A 366 -2.56 -9.42 -44.62
N THR A 367 -2.47 -8.83 -43.44
CA THR A 367 -2.23 -7.41 -43.29
C THR A 367 -0.91 -7.09 -43.98
N SER A 368 -0.96 -6.45 -45.13
CA SER A 368 0.22 -5.90 -45.78
C SER A 368 0.79 -4.82 -44.85
N ASP A 369 1.91 -5.14 -44.23
CA ASP A 369 2.76 -4.16 -43.55
C ASP A 369 3.28 -3.21 -44.64
N SER A 370 2.53 -2.15 -44.94
CA SER A 370 3.03 -1.05 -45.75
C SER A 370 4.00 -0.21 -44.92
N GLY A 371 5.17 -0.78 -44.69
CA GLY A 371 6.35 -0.06 -44.27
C GLY A 371 6.72 0.92 -45.38
N GLY A 372 6.12 2.09 -45.36
CA GLY A 372 6.50 3.20 -46.22
C GLY A 372 7.90 3.68 -45.88
N SER A 373 8.87 3.11 -46.59
CA SER A 373 10.14 3.79 -46.86
C SER A 373 9.82 5.08 -47.55
N ARG A 374 10.02 6.22 -46.92
CA ARG A 374 10.31 7.48 -47.59
C ARG A 374 11.62 8.04 -47.04
N ALA A 375 12.51 8.19 -48.02
CA ALA A 375 13.82 8.82 -47.96
C ALA A 375 13.82 10.23 -47.33
#